data_2ce6189cb5338c598c1eae76d22331e5
#
_entry.id   2ce6189cb5338c598c1eae76d22331e5
#
_cell.length_a   1.000
_cell.length_b   1.000
_cell.length_c   1.000
_cell.angle_alpha   90.00
_cell.angle_beta   90.00
_cell.angle_gamma   90.00
#
_symmetry.space_group_name_H-M   'P 1'
#
loop_
_entity.id
_entity.type
_entity.pdbx_description
1 polymer ?
#
loop_
_entity_poly.entity_id
_entity_poly.type
_entity_poly.pdbx_seq_one_letter_code
_entity_poly.pdbx_strand_id
1 'polypeptide(L)'
;VALQCFAEGLANGVDPARVTWNFSYPESFSPAQLQDFKDIFKVSLYSALQPFDQNIGSQLAPFYKSESLSSALYFASNNSAPFTESVVTIDIGGHTSDISIWQDRKLLWRNSMQIAGRHILINFLNENPSFIDVLAKNNKNMKDAYDNYLVKIVDSRDKIAIRNAIEVIVNSPDFDNAIRNEFLIVGGDNLGQKLRLISNLALSGILFYTGQIINYLTEKMKLYDPKHSQEVHVCLGGRASLLYKVLLTRDQDKDGLSKLFSTASNGKVDANNIIFNFTDDPKHEVAHGLLVEAKGMSDFDLSKRCFDLLLGEDVEVERNVVDSQTSVNNLDIEKQLRIIDLKNFKQFHEVLKDSLGITFELNRKS
;
A
#
# COMPACT_ATOMS: atom_id res chain seq x y z
N VAL A 1 6.37 -24.14 0.61
CA VAL A 1 5.51 -23.52 -0.42
C VAL A 1 5.69 -24.23 -1.75
N ALA A 2 6.89 -24.25 -2.40
CA ALA A 2 7.09 -24.88 -3.73
C ALA A 2 6.60 -26.33 -3.79
N LEU A 3 6.98 -27.19 -2.82
CA LEU A 3 6.50 -28.56 -2.72
C LEU A 3 4.99 -28.66 -2.54
N GLN A 4 4.39 -27.76 -1.78
CA GLN A 4 2.94 -27.73 -1.55
C GLN A 4 2.19 -27.35 -2.84
N CYS A 5 2.65 -26.31 -3.54
CA CYS A 5 2.05 -25.92 -4.83
C CYS A 5 2.20 -27.03 -5.86
N PHE A 6 3.34 -27.73 -5.84
CA PHE A 6 3.59 -28.85 -6.72
C PHE A 6 2.68 -30.05 -6.42
N ALA A 7 2.53 -30.40 -5.14
CA ALA A 7 1.62 -31.46 -4.71
C ALA A 7 0.17 -31.17 -5.07
N GLU A 8 -0.26 -29.93 -4.92
CA GLU A 8 -1.59 -29.47 -5.31
C GLU A 8 -1.79 -29.57 -6.83
N GLY A 9 -0.79 -29.17 -7.61
CA GLY A 9 -0.80 -29.31 -9.06
C GLY A 9 -0.95 -30.77 -9.49
N LEU A 10 -0.15 -31.68 -8.91
CA LEU A 10 -0.23 -33.12 -9.17
C LEU A 10 -1.60 -33.71 -8.79
N ALA A 11 -2.16 -33.31 -7.64
CA ALA A 11 -3.48 -33.75 -7.18
C ALA A 11 -4.58 -33.35 -8.17
N ASN A 12 -4.39 -32.22 -8.89
CA ASN A 12 -5.29 -31.73 -9.92
C ASN A 12 -4.90 -32.19 -11.35
N GLY A 13 -3.98 -33.15 -11.49
CA GLY A 13 -3.58 -33.71 -12.78
C GLY A 13 -2.72 -32.79 -13.65
N VAL A 14 -2.09 -31.79 -13.05
CA VAL A 14 -1.18 -30.88 -13.78
C VAL A 14 0.17 -31.57 -13.99
N ASP A 15 0.66 -31.56 -15.24
CA ASP A 15 1.99 -32.01 -15.56
C ASP A 15 3.04 -31.05 -14.98
N PRO A 16 3.97 -31.52 -14.13
CA PRO A 16 5.00 -30.70 -13.52
C PRO A 16 5.84 -29.88 -14.50
N ALA A 17 6.12 -30.46 -15.68
CA ALA A 17 6.90 -29.80 -16.73
C ALA A 17 6.18 -28.58 -17.35
N ARG A 18 4.87 -28.45 -17.11
CA ARG A 18 4.04 -27.37 -17.63
C ARG A 18 3.73 -26.30 -16.60
N VAL A 19 4.24 -26.45 -15.36
CA VAL A 19 4.04 -25.43 -14.31
C VAL A 19 4.90 -24.21 -14.58
N THR A 20 4.23 -23.05 -14.73
CA THR A 20 4.91 -21.77 -14.84
C THR A 20 4.95 -21.10 -13.46
N TRP A 21 6.15 -20.71 -13.05
CA TRP A 21 6.37 -20.06 -11.76
C TRP A 21 6.48 -18.55 -11.94
N ASN A 22 5.58 -17.82 -11.29
CA ASN A 22 5.58 -16.37 -11.28
C ASN A 22 5.81 -15.88 -9.85
N PHE A 23 6.71 -14.92 -9.68
CA PHE A 23 7.04 -14.33 -8.39
C PHE A 23 6.90 -12.82 -8.45
N SER A 24 6.30 -12.24 -7.40
CA SER A 24 6.39 -10.82 -7.16
C SER A 24 7.57 -10.50 -6.25
N TYR A 25 8.08 -9.29 -6.38
CA TYR A 25 9.11 -8.76 -5.50
C TYR A 25 8.72 -7.36 -5.03
N PRO A 26 9.04 -6.99 -3.75
CA PRO A 26 8.77 -5.67 -3.21
C PRO A 26 9.50 -4.55 -3.95
N GLU A 27 8.86 -3.39 -4.03
CA GLU A 27 9.45 -2.19 -4.64
C GLU A 27 10.70 -1.69 -3.91
N SER A 28 10.82 -2.00 -2.61
CA SER A 28 11.95 -1.59 -1.77
C SER A 28 13.25 -2.36 -2.05
N PHE A 29 13.21 -3.41 -2.89
CA PHE A 29 14.43 -4.18 -3.18
C PHE A 29 15.42 -3.38 -4.02
N SER A 30 16.66 -3.31 -3.55
CA SER A 30 17.78 -2.88 -4.37
C SER A 30 18.07 -3.90 -5.49
N PRO A 31 18.79 -3.53 -6.56
CA PRO A 31 19.17 -4.48 -7.61
C PRO A 31 19.90 -5.72 -7.08
N ALA A 32 20.76 -5.56 -6.05
CA ALA A 32 21.44 -6.66 -5.41
C ALA A 32 20.49 -7.59 -4.67
N GLN A 33 19.58 -7.03 -3.86
CA GLN A 33 18.55 -7.81 -3.15
C GLN A 33 17.61 -8.54 -4.12
N LEU A 34 17.25 -7.91 -5.24
CA LEU A 34 16.46 -8.56 -6.27
C LEU A 34 17.20 -9.73 -6.91
N GLN A 35 18.51 -9.59 -7.14
CA GLN A 35 19.33 -10.70 -7.66
C GLN A 35 19.41 -11.85 -6.66
N ASP A 36 19.70 -11.56 -5.39
CA ASP A 36 19.73 -12.56 -4.32
C ASP A 36 18.38 -13.29 -4.19
N PHE A 37 17.27 -12.54 -4.27
CA PHE A 37 15.93 -13.10 -4.26
C PHE A 37 15.71 -14.09 -5.42
N LYS A 38 16.09 -13.70 -6.64
CA LYS A 38 15.97 -14.57 -7.83
C LYS A 38 16.79 -15.84 -7.68
N ASP A 39 18.02 -15.72 -7.17
CA ASP A 39 18.93 -16.85 -6.99
C ASP A 39 18.42 -17.81 -5.91
N ILE A 40 17.94 -17.29 -4.77
CA ILE A 40 17.34 -18.09 -3.69
C ILE A 40 16.13 -18.86 -4.20
N PHE A 41 15.20 -18.19 -4.90
CA PHE A 41 14.01 -18.86 -5.41
C PHE A 41 14.35 -19.92 -6.48
N LYS A 42 15.28 -19.62 -7.39
CA LYS A 42 15.74 -20.56 -8.39
C LYS A 42 16.34 -21.82 -7.76
N VAL A 43 17.23 -21.66 -6.77
CA VAL A 43 17.84 -22.77 -6.02
C VAL A 43 16.79 -23.55 -5.25
N SER A 44 15.85 -22.87 -4.59
CA SER A 44 14.79 -23.49 -3.80
C SER A 44 13.83 -24.30 -4.68
N LEU A 45 13.45 -23.77 -5.84
CA LEU A 45 12.62 -24.49 -6.81
C LEU A 45 13.35 -25.72 -7.36
N TYR A 46 14.61 -25.54 -7.75
CA TYR A 46 15.44 -26.65 -8.23
C TYR A 46 15.52 -27.76 -7.20
N SER A 47 15.88 -27.44 -5.95
CA SER A 47 16.00 -28.41 -4.86
C SER A 47 14.67 -29.10 -4.54
N ALA A 48 13.55 -28.39 -4.65
CA ALA A 48 12.23 -28.96 -4.40
C ALA A 48 11.75 -29.89 -5.53
N LEU A 49 12.13 -29.62 -6.78
CA LEU A 49 11.59 -30.30 -7.96
C LEU A 49 12.52 -31.36 -8.50
N GLN A 50 13.84 -31.29 -8.24
CA GLN A 50 14.84 -32.27 -8.68
C GLN A 50 14.48 -33.74 -8.39
N PRO A 51 13.88 -34.09 -7.24
CA PRO A 51 13.47 -35.49 -6.98
C PRO A 51 12.42 -36.04 -7.94
N PHE A 52 11.69 -35.19 -8.64
CA PHE A 52 10.61 -35.55 -9.55
C PHE A 52 11.07 -35.54 -11.03
N ASP A 53 11.99 -34.62 -11.36
CA ASP A 53 12.61 -34.55 -12.70
C ASP A 53 14.04 -34.02 -12.60
N GLN A 54 15.01 -34.86 -12.95
CA GLN A 54 16.42 -34.50 -12.90
C GLN A 54 16.82 -33.42 -13.91
N ASN A 55 16.02 -33.22 -14.96
CA ASN A 55 16.27 -32.21 -16.00
C ASN A 55 15.56 -30.89 -15.75
N ILE A 56 14.74 -30.81 -14.71
CA ILE A 56 13.88 -29.64 -14.46
C ILE A 56 14.68 -28.34 -14.29
N GLY A 57 15.90 -28.43 -13.75
CA GLY A 57 16.75 -27.26 -13.52
C GLY A 57 17.15 -26.49 -14.78
N SER A 58 17.23 -27.15 -15.91
CA SER A 58 17.55 -26.50 -17.20
C SER A 58 16.32 -25.84 -17.85
N GLN A 59 15.12 -26.20 -17.39
CA GLN A 59 13.85 -25.73 -17.92
C GLN A 59 13.18 -24.66 -17.02
N LEU A 60 13.67 -24.50 -15.77
CA LEU A 60 13.14 -23.52 -14.83
C LEU A 60 13.50 -22.09 -15.27
N ALA A 61 12.53 -21.42 -15.85
CA ALA A 61 12.60 -20.00 -16.19
C ALA A 61 11.46 -19.23 -15.46
N PRO A 62 11.62 -19.00 -14.15
CA PRO A 62 10.60 -18.28 -13.40
C PRO A 62 10.49 -16.82 -13.88
N PHE A 63 9.27 -16.34 -13.96
CA PHE A 63 9.00 -14.94 -14.26
C PHE A 63 8.95 -14.13 -12.97
N TYR A 64 9.47 -12.91 -13.03
CA TYR A 64 9.49 -11.98 -11.92
C TYR A 64 8.84 -10.67 -12.34
N LYS A 65 7.87 -10.20 -11.55
CA LYS A 65 7.24 -8.88 -11.71
C LYS A 65 7.31 -8.15 -10.38
N SER A 66 7.37 -6.83 -10.42
CA SER A 66 7.22 -6.06 -9.18
C SER A 66 5.79 -6.14 -8.64
N GLU A 67 5.63 -5.92 -7.34
CA GLU A 67 4.30 -5.91 -6.70
C GLU A 67 3.43 -4.79 -7.30
N SER A 68 4.00 -3.60 -7.55
CA SER A 68 3.30 -2.49 -8.21
C SER A 68 2.81 -2.84 -9.61
N LEU A 69 3.65 -3.49 -10.45
CA LEU A 69 3.22 -3.90 -11.78
C LEU A 69 2.14 -4.97 -11.70
N SER A 70 2.28 -5.93 -10.79
CA SER A 70 1.29 -7.00 -10.61
C SER A 70 -0.05 -6.43 -10.16
N SER A 71 -0.06 -5.53 -9.17
CA SER A 71 -1.27 -4.84 -8.74
C SER A 71 -1.91 -4.03 -9.87
N ALA A 72 -1.10 -3.28 -10.63
CA ALA A 72 -1.58 -2.53 -11.78
C ALA A 72 -2.23 -3.42 -12.85
N LEU A 73 -1.62 -4.57 -13.17
CA LEU A 73 -2.16 -5.54 -14.11
C LEU A 73 -3.50 -6.14 -13.65
N TYR A 74 -3.65 -6.37 -12.35
CA TYR A 74 -4.93 -6.80 -11.78
C TYR A 74 -6.03 -5.77 -12.04
N PHE A 75 -5.80 -4.50 -11.68
CA PHE A 75 -6.80 -3.43 -11.91
C PHE A 75 -7.09 -3.21 -13.39
N ALA A 76 -6.08 -3.32 -14.24
CA ALA A 76 -6.26 -3.22 -15.69
C ALA A 76 -7.07 -4.39 -16.27
N SER A 77 -6.86 -5.62 -15.79
CA SER A 77 -7.55 -6.82 -16.29
C SER A 77 -9.03 -6.86 -15.88
N ASN A 78 -9.35 -6.33 -14.71
CA ASN A 78 -10.71 -6.28 -14.19
C ASN A 78 -11.49 -5.05 -14.70
N ASN A 79 -10.94 -4.28 -15.65
CA ASN A 79 -11.49 -3.03 -16.16
C ASN A 79 -11.85 -2.01 -15.05
N SER A 80 -11.18 -2.12 -13.90
CA SER A 80 -11.40 -1.22 -12.76
C SER A 80 -10.79 0.15 -12.99
N ALA A 81 -9.76 0.23 -13.87
CA ALA A 81 -9.13 1.49 -14.27
C ALA A 81 -8.59 1.40 -15.70
N PRO A 82 -8.88 2.39 -16.56
CA PRO A 82 -8.32 2.48 -17.91
C PRO A 82 -6.87 3.00 -17.84
N PHE A 83 -5.89 2.14 -17.98
CA PHE A 83 -4.46 2.52 -17.93
C PHE A 83 -3.99 3.36 -19.15
N THR A 84 -4.88 3.66 -20.08
CA THR A 84 -4.69 4.71 -21.09
C THR A 84 -4.85 6.11 -20.51
N GLU A 85 -5.48 6.24 -19.34
CA GLU A 85 -5.61 7.46 -18.54
C GLU A 85 -4.48 7.54 -17.50
N SER A 86 -4.65 8.42 -16.51
CA SER A 86 -3.76 8.51 -15.35
C SER A 86 -4.24 7.59 -14.25
N VAL A 87 -3.37 6.71 -13.78
CA VAL A 87 -3.69 5.76 -12.71
C VAL A 87 -2.64 5.85 -11.60
N VAL A 88 -3.12 5.92 -10.37
CA VAL A 88 -2.31 5.76 -9.16
C VAL A 88 -2.73 4.45 -8.51
N THR A 89 -1.82 3.51 -8.36
CA THR A 89 -2.08 2.30 -7.57
C THR A 89 -1.43 2.44 -6.21
N ILE A 90 -2.15 2.06 -5.16
CA ILE A 90 -1.69 2.09 -3.78
C ILE A 90 -2.03 0.74 -3.17
N ASP A 91 -1.04 -0.12 -3.01
CA ASP A 91 -1.17 -1.40 -2.30
C ASP A 91 -0.87 -1.17 -0.82
N ILE A 92 -1.91 -1.22 0.02
CA ILE A 92 -1.80 -0.94 1.46
C ILE A 92 -1.72 -2.27 2.20
N GLY A 93 -0.48 -2.72 2.37
CA GLY A 93 -0.16 -3.94 3.08
C GLY A 93 -0.20 -3.82 4.61
N GLY A 94 0.46 -4.77 5.28
CA GLY A 94 0.57 -4.75 6.73
C GLY A 94 1.63 -3.76 7.25
N HIS A 95 2.76 -3.62 6.56
CA HIS A 95 3.91 -2.83 6.99
C HIS A 95 4.21 -1.65 6.07
N THR A 96 3.95 -1.79 4.79
CA THR A 96 4.22 -0.80 3.76
C THR A 96 2.99 -0.52 2.92
N SER A 97 2.94 0.68 2.34
CA SER A 97 2.06 1.02 1.25
C SER A 97 2.91 1.27 0.01
N ASP A 98 2.71 0.45 -1.00
CA ASP A 98 3.44 0.53 -2.25
C ASP A 98 2.64 1.35 -3.25
N ILE A 99 3.25 2.44 -3.72
CA ILE A 99 2.58 3.43 -4.57
C ILE A 99 3.21 3.39 -5.96
N SER A 100 2.39 3.39 -6.99
CA SER A 100 2.87 3.60 -8.35
C SER A 100 1.98 4.58 -9.13
N ILE A 101 2.61 5.38 -9.98
CA ILE A 101 1.95 6.39 -10.83
C ILE A 101 2.16 6.00 -12.28
N TRP A 102 1.07 5.87 -12.98
CA TRP A 102 0.99 5.43 -14.38
C TRP A 102 0.31 6.48 -15.24
N GLN A 103 0.76 6.62 -16.49
CA GLN A 103 0.06 7.37 -17.52
C GLN A 103 0.34 6.72 -18.88
N ASP A 104 -0.68 6.55 -19.69
CA ASP A 104 -0.58 5.92 -21.01
C ASP A 104 0.15 4.57 -20.94
N ARG A 105 -0.23 3.71 -20.00
CA ARG A 105 0.35 2.37 -19.76
C ARG A 105 1.84 2.37 -19.39
N LYS A 106 2.42 3.54 -19.11
CA LYS A 106 3.82 3.68 -18.70
C LYS A 106 3.89 3.97 -17.22
N LEU A 107 4.73 3.22 -16.52
CA LEU A 107 5.07 3.51 -15.14
C LEU A 107 5.95 4.76 -15.10
N LEU A 108 5.49 5.82 -14.45
CA LEU A 108 6.23 7.07 -14.31
C LEU A 108 7.03 7.15 -13.02
N TRP A 109 6.49 6.54 -11.96
CA TRP A 109 7.11 6.58 -10.65
C TRP A 109 6.54 5.48 -9.76
N ARG A 110 7.35 4.97 -8.85
CA ARG A 110 6.96 4.03 -7.81
C ARG A 110 7.79 4.18 -6.56
N ASN A 111 7.21 3.90 -5.41
CA ASN A 111 7.91 3.89 -4.13
C ASN A 111 7.12 3.13 -3.07
N SER A 112 7.75 2.90 -1.93
CA SER A 112 7.17 2.26 -0.76
C SER A 112 7.24 3.18 0.45
N MET A 113 6.13 3.32 1.17
CA MET A 113 6.01 4.13 2.39
C MET A 113 5.76 3.23 3.59
N GLN A 114 6.28 3.61 4.76
CA GLN A 114 6.05 2.89 6.02
C GLN A 114 4.73 3.29 6.72
N ILE A 115 3.73 3.73 5.97
CA ILE A 115 2.39 3.99 6.48
C ILE A 115 1.49 2.89 5.95
N ALA A 116 1.02 1.99 6.82
CA ALA A 116 0.29 0.81 6.40
C ALA A 116 -0.70 0.35 7.47
N GLY A 117 -1.46 -0.69 7.15
CA GLY A 117 -2.54 -1.20 7.99
C GLY A 117 -2.15 -1.54 9.42
N ARG A 118 -0.92 -2.04 9.65
CA ARG A 118 -0.43 -2.33 10.99
C ARG A 118 -0.28 -1.05 11.83
N HIS A 119 0.24 0.01 11.25
CA HIS A 119 0.41 1.29 11.95
C HIS A 119 -0.93 1.92 12.33
N ILE A 120 -1.95 1.72 11.52
CA ILE A 120 -3.28 2.27 11.73
C ILE A 120 -4.11 1.36 12.63
N LEU A 121 -4.37 0.14 12.16
CA LEU A 121 -5.34 -0.76 12.78
C LEU A 121 -4.76 -1.51 13.99
N ILE A 122 -3.58 -2.14 13.86
CA ILE A 122 -3.01 -2.94 14.95
C ILE A 122 -2.64 -2.06 16.13
N ASN A 123 -2.04 -0.89 15.89
CA ASN A 123 -1.72 0.02 16.98
C ASN A 123 -2.99 0.57 17.65
N PHE A 124 -4.02 0.89 16.87
CA PHE A 124 -5.31 1.31 17.42
C PHE A 124 -5.94 0.22 18.29
N LEU A 125 -5.95 -1.04 17.84
CA LEU A 125 -6.52 -2.16 18.58
C LEU A 125 -5.69 -2.51 19.82
N ASN A 126 -4.38 -2.37 19.78
CA ASN A 126 -3.52 -2.54 20.96
C ASN A 126 -3.86 -1.56 22.08
N GLU A 127 -4.18 -0.31 21.73
CA GLU A 127 -4.61 0.70 22.70
C GLU A 127 -6.09 0.57 23.07
N ASN A 128 -6.90 -0.09 22.24
CA ASN A 128 -8.35 -0.22 22.39
C ASN A 128 -8.82 -1.67 22.10
N PRO A 129 -8.37 -2.70 22.87
CA PRO A 129 -8.70 -4.10 22.59
C PRO A 129 -10.21 -4.39 22.63
N SER A 130 -10.95 -3.66 23.47
CA SER A 130 -12.41 -3.78 23.59
C SER A 130 -13.17 -3.45 22.29
N PHE A 131 -12.53 -2.75 21.35
CA PHE A 131 -13.15 -2.48 20.05
C PHE A 131 -13.37 -3.77 19.23
N ILE A 132 -12.57 -4.81 19.46
CA ILE A 132 -12.79 -6.12 18.83
C ILE A 132 -14.11 -6.73 19.32
N ASP A 133 -14.48 -6.55 20.58
CA ASP A 133 -15.78 -7.01 21.11
C ASP A 133 -16.95 -6.33 20.39
N VAL A 134 -16.81 -5.04 20.14
CA VAL A 134 -17.84 -4.27 19.41
C VAL A 134 -17.97 -4.78 17.96
N LEU A 135 -16.85 -5.02 17.27
CA LEU A 135 -16.86 -5.60 15.93
C LEU A 135 -17.38 -7.04 15.90
N ALA A 136 -17.16 -7.78 16.97
CA ALA A 136 -17.57 -9.20 17.09
C ALA A 136 -19.06 -9.38 17.42
N LYS A 137 -19.82 -8.32 17.67
CA LYS A 137 -21.19 -8.36 18.18
C LYS A 137 -22.11 -9.32 17.40
N ASN A 138 -21.97 -9.37 16.09
CA ASN A 138 -22.77 -10.21 15.20
C ASN A 138 -21.97 -11.39 14.60
N ASN A 139 -20.74 -11.63 15.07
CA ASN A 139 -19.88 -12.70 14.59
C ASN A 139 -19.43 -13.60 15.75
N LYS A 140 -20.06 -14.80 15.82
CA LYS A 140 -19.79 -15.75 16.90
C LYS A 140 -18.31 -16.16 16.99
N ASN A 141 -17.67 -16.44 15.86
CA ASN A 141 -16.28 -16.91 15.88
C ASN A 141 -15.33 -15.83 16.41
N MET A 142 -15.54 -14.56 16.00
CA MET A 142 -14.80 -13.44 16.56
C MET A 142 -15.08 -13.22 18.03
N LYS A 143 -16.36 -13.38 18.45
CA LYS A 143 -16.75 -13.24 19.86
C LYS A 143 -16.08 -14.33 20.71
N ASP A 144 -16.10 -15.56 20.25
CA ASP A 144 -15.43 -16.69 20.90
C ASP A 144 -13.90 -16.46 20.98
N ALA A 145 -13.28 -15.93 19.92
CA ALA A 145 -11.87 -15.59 19.93
C ALA A 145 -11.55 -14.44 20.90
N TYR A 146 -12.39 -13.41 20.95
CA TYR A 146 -12.24 -12.32 21.90
C TYR A 146 -12.34 -12.83 23.36
N ASP A 147 -13.42 -13.54 23.70
CA ASP A 147 -13.71 -13.98 25.06
C ASP A 147 -12.69 -15.03 25.54
N ASN A 148 -12.29 -15.97 24.69
CA ASN A 148 -11.43 -17.09 25.07
C ASN A 148 -9.94 -16.77 25.07
N TYR A 149 -9.51 -15.85 24.23
CA TYR A 149 -8.08 -15.51 24.07
C TYR A 149 -7.78 -14.11 24.55
N LEU A 150 -8.39 -13.08 23.92
CA LEU A 150 -7.95 -11.70 24.12
C LEU A 150 -8.25 -11.18 25.52
N VAL A 151 -9.44 -11.44 26.06
CA VAL A 151 -9.84 -10.97 27.41
C VAL A 151 -8.84 -11.46 28.45
N LYS A 152 -8.50 -12.75 28.43
CA LYS A 152 -7.56 -13.37 29.38
C LYS A 152 -6.15 -12.78 29.28
N ILE A 153 -5.74 -12.38 28.07
CA ILE A 153 -4.42 -11.80 27.82
C ILE A 153 -4.40 -10.33 28.22
N VAL A 154 -5.48 -9.59 27.95
CA VAL A 154 -5.61 -8.18 28.36
C VAL A 154 -5.48 -8.02 29.87
N ASP A 155 -6.07 -8.92 30.64
CA ASP A 155 -5.96 -8.93 32.11
C ASP A 155 -4.51 -9.13 32.59
N SER A 156 -3.68 -9.83 31.81
CA SER A 156 -2.26 -10.03 32.14
C SER A 156 -1.40 -8.79 31.95
N ARG A 157 -1.88 -7.76 31.22
CA ARG A 157 -1.16 -6.55 30.82
C ARG A 157 0.12 -6.80 30.00
N ASP A 158 0.28 -8.00 29.45
CA ASP A 158 1.40 -8.32 28.56
C ASP A 158 1.12 -7.74 27.16
N LYS A 159 1.75 -6.62 26.86
CA LYS A 159 1.56 -5.90 25.58
C LYS A 159 1.96 -6.75 24.36
N ILE A 160 2.94 -7.62 24.49
CA ILE A 160 3.40 -8.49 23.40
C ILE A 160 2.36 -9.56 23.13
N ALA A 161 1.87 -10.21 24.21
CA ALA A 161 0.83 -11.22 24.09
C ALA A 161 -0.47 -10.63 23.53
N ILE A 162 -0.88 -9.44 23.99
CA ILE A 162 -2.06 -8.71 23.48
C ILE A 162 -1.90 -8.46 21.97
N ARG A 163 -0.77 -7.93 21.54
CA ARG A 163 -0.48 -7.67 20.13
C ARG A 163 -0.57 -8.94 19.29
N ASN A 164 0.07 -10.02 19.72
CA ASN A 164 0.04 -11.30 19.01
C ASN A 164 -1.37 -11.85 18.88
N ALA A 165 -2.18 -11.78 19.95
CA ALA A 165 -3.57 -12.20 19.92
C ALA A 165 -4.42 -11.35 18.95
N ILE A 166 -4.23 -10.04 18.96
CA ILE A 166 -4.87 -9.12 18.02
C ILE A 166 -4.49 -9.46 16.58
N GLU A 167 -3.21 -9.71 16.31
CA GLU A 167 -2.74 -10.08 14.97
C GLU A 167 -3.39 -11.39 14.47
N VAL A 168 -3.58 -12.36 15.32
CA VAL A 168 -4.30 -13.60 14.98
C VAL A 168 -5.76 -13.31 14.61
N ILE A 169 -6.46 -12.52 15.42
CA ILE A 169 -7.86 -12.15 15.17
C ILE A 169 -7.99 -11.34 13.87
N VAL A 170 -7.17 -10.31 13.72
CA VAL A 170 -7.18 -9.44 12.53
C VAL A 170 -6.86 -10.21 11.24
N ASN A 171 -6.08 -11.29 11.33
CA ASN A 171 -5.77 -12.12 10.17
C ASN A 171 -6.85 -13.17 9.84
N SER A 172 -7.96 -13.20 10.57
CA SER A 172 -9.07 -14.10 10.25
C SER A 172 -9.99 -13.53 9.15
N PRO A 173 -10.63 -14.39 8.33
CA PRO A 173 -11.68 -13.96 7.40
C PRO A 173 -12.89 -13.32 8.10
N ASP A 174 -13.18 -13.75 9.33
CA ASP A 174 -14.26 -13.21 10.14
C ASP A 174 -14.05 -11.74 10.48
N PHE A 175 -12.80 -11.33 10.71
CA PHE A 175 -12.45 -9.93 10.94
C PHE A 175 -12.70 -9.06 9.69
N ASP A 176 -12.33 -9.55 8.51
CA ASP A 176 -12.58 -8.85 7.25
C ASP A 176 -14.08 -8.61 7.03
N ASN A 177 -14.91 -9.62 7.33
CA ASN A 177 -16.36 -9.52 7.25
C ASN A 177 -16.91 -8.53 8.29
N ALA A 178 -16.39 -8.55 9.52
CA ALA A 178 -16.82 -7.62 10.56
C ALA A 178 -16.47 -6.17 10.21
N ILE A 179 -15.28 -5.90 9.72
CA ILE A 179 -14.89 -4.54 9.26
C ILE A 179 -15.82 -4.06 8.14
N ARG A 180 -16.14 -4.92 7.17
CA ARG A 180 -17.03 -4.54 6.06
C ARG A 180 -18.47 -4.22 6.51
N ASN A 181 -18.99 -4.99 7.47
CA ASN A 181 -20.40 -4.95 7.83
C ASN A 181 -20.67 -4.09 9.07
N GLU A 182 -19.77 -4.14 10.05
CA GLU A 182 -20.02 -3.55 11.37
C GLU A 182 -19.33 -2.19 11.54
N PHE A 183 -18.25 -1.91 10.83
CA PHE A 183 -17.52 -0.64 10.98
C PHE A 183 -18.42 0.58 10.67
N LEU A 184 -19.33 0.45 9.72
CA LEU A 184 -20.32 1.49 9.39
C LEU A 184 -21.34 1.70 10.52
N ILE A 185 -21.75 0.61 11.17
CA ILE A 185 -22.75 0.63 12.24
C ILE A 185 -22.12 1.19 13.53
N VAL A 186 -20.88 0.78 13.80
CA VAL A 186 -20.10 1.21 14.95
C VAL A 186 -19.57 2.65 14.80
N GLY A 187 -19.68 3.22 13.62
CA GLY A 187 -19.24 4.60 13.32
C GLY A 187 -19.87 5.71 14.17
N GLY A 188 -20.92 5.39 14.97
CA GLY A 188 -21.47 6.27 15.99
C GLY A 188 -20.78 6.21 17.35
N ASP A 189 -19.96 5.17 17.60
CA ASP A 189 -19.20 5.05 18.84
C ASP A 189 -17.91 5.88 18.79
N ASN A 190 -17.47 6.35 19.98
CA ASN A 190 -16.25 7.14 20.13
C ASN A 190 -15.01 6.44 19.57
N LEU A 191 -14.92 5.11 19.69
CA LEU A 191 -13.79 4.32 19.18
C LEU A 191 -13.84 4.19 17.65
N GLY A 192 -15.02 3.96 17.06
CA GLY A 192 -15.21 3.96 15.62
C GLY A 192 -14.86 5.30 14.98
N GLN A 193 -15.26 6.41 15.63
CA GLN A 193 -14.89 7.77 15.19
C GLN A 193 -13.37 7.98 15.24
N LYS A 194 -12.69 7.51 16.30
CA LYS A 194 -11.23 7.60 16.41
C LYS A 194 -10.52 6.81 15.32
N LEU A 195 -10.96 5.56 15.06
CA LEU A 195 -10.37 4.74 14.00
C LEU A 195 -10.57 5.40 12.64
N ARG A 196 -11.75 5.95 12.38
CA ARG A 196 -12.04 6.71 11.17
C ARG A 196 -11.12 7.93 11.02
N LEU A 197 -10.91 8.69 12.09
CA LEU A 197 -10.01 9.85 12.08
C LEU A 197 -8.57 9.45 11.76
N ILE A 198 -8.07 8.39 12.40
CA ILE A 198 -6.71 7.87 12.16
C ILE A 198 -6.58 7.35 10.72
N SER A 199 -7.59 6.65 10.22
CA SER A 199 -7.61 6.14 8.83
C SER A 199 -7.64 7.28 7.82
N ASN A 200 -8.46 8.31 8.05
CA ASN A 200 -8.48 9.52 7.22
C ASN A 200 -7.11 10.22 7.21
N LEU A 201 -6.50 10.39 8.38
CA LEU A 201 -5.21 11.03 8.51
C LEU A 201 -4.12 10.25 7.73
N ALA A 202 -4.11 8.94 7.84
CA ALA A 202 -3.13 8.09 7.15
C ALA A 202 -3.31 8.12 5.62
N LEU A 203 -4.55 7.96 5.13
CA LEU A 203 -4.82 8.04 3.68
C LEU A 203 -4.54 9.46 3.15
N SER A 204 -4.86 10.49 3.92
CA SER A 204 -4.52 11.88 3.59
C SER A 204 -3.02 12.06 3.44
N GLY A 205 -2.21 11.49 4.33
CA GLY A 205 -0.75 11.54 4.23
C GLY A 205 -0.23 10.87 2.97
N ILE A 206 -0.75 9.69 2.63
CA ILE A 206 -0.40 8.96 1.40
C ILE A 206 -0.79 9.77 0.16
N LEU A 207 -2.01 10.29 0.10
CA LEU A 207 -2.50 11.09 -1.04
C LEU A 207 -1.78 12.42 -1.16
N PHE A 208 -1.49 13.09 -0.05
CA PHE A 208 -0.72 14.34 -0.04
C PHE A 208 0.68 14.12 -0.63
N TYR A 209 1.40 13.10 -0.16
CA TYR A 209 2.71 12.75 -0.70
C TYR A 209 2.63 12.40 -2.19
N THR A 210 1.65 11.58 -2.59
CA THR A 210 1.45 11.20 -3.99
C THR A 210 1.16 12.43 -4.87
N GLY A 211 0.37 13.38 -4.38
CA GLY A 211 0.11 14.64 -5.07
C GLY A 211 1.38 15.48 -5.27
N GLN A 212 2.24 15.57 -4.25
CA GLN A 212 3.54 16.24 -4.34
C GLN A 212 4.43 15.57 -5.41
N ILE A 213 4.43 14.24 -5.50
CA ILE A 213 5.16 13.51 -6.55
C ILE A 213 4.59 13.83 -7.94
N ILE A 214 3.28 13.86 -8.14
CA ILE A 214 2.68 14.23 -9.43
C ILE A 214 3.09 15.64 -9.81
N ASN A 215 3.08 16.59 -8.88
CA ASN A 215 3.57 17.94 -9.14
C ASN A 215 5.05 17.94 -9.56
N TYR A 216 5.89 17.17 -8.87
CA TYR A 216 7.31 17.01 -9.20
C TYR A 216 7.51 16.39 -10.61
N LEU A 217 6.79 15.29 -10.89
CA LEU A 217 6.84 14.63 -12.21
C LEU A 217 6.41 15.59 -13.35
N THR A 218 5.46 16.48 -13.07
CA THR A 218 5.00 17.47 -14.04
C THR A 218 6.01 18.61 -14.22
N GLU A 219 6.42 19.25 -13.11
CA GLU A 219 7.19 20.51 -13.18
C GLU A 219 8.68 20.29 -13.40
N LYS A 220 9.27 19.30 -12.75
CA LYS A 220 10.71 19.05 -12.80
C LYS A 220 11.10 18.00 -13.82
N MET A 221 10.43 16.86 -13.79
CA MET A 221 10.77 15.72 -14.64
C MET A 221 10.16 15.78 -16.04
N LYS A 222 9.05 16.52 -16.20
CA LYS A 222 8.27 16.61 -17.46
C LYS A 222 7.82 15.24 -17.97
N LEU A 223 7.52 14.33 -17.05
CA LEU A 223 7.07 12.96 -17.34
C LEU A 223 5.55 12.81 -17.26
N TYR A 224 4.89 13.58 -16.39
CA TYR A 224 3.44 13.55 -16.22
C TYR A 224 2.81 14.74 -16.97
N ASP A 225 1.84 14.45 -17.85
CA ASP A 225 1.06 15.47 -18.58
C ASP A 225 -0.36 15.58 -17.99
N PRO A 226 -0.67 16.65 -17.24
CA PRO A 226 -2.02 16.84 -16.68
C PRO A 226 -3.13 16.95 -17.72
N LYS A 227 -2.79 17.23 -18.99
CA LYS A 227 -3.77 17.37 -20.07
C LYS A 227 -4.06 16.06 -20.80
N HIS A 228 -3.25 15.04 -20.56
CA HIS A 228 -3.37 13.76 -21.24
C HIS A 228 -4.66 13.02 -20.81
N SER A 229 -5.03 13.15 -19.54
CA SER A 229 -6.14 12.40 -18.94
C SER A 229 -7.22 13.33 -18.42
N GLN A 230 -8.47 13.01 -18.70
CA GLN A 230 -9.62 13.69 -18.09
C GLN A 230 -9.85 13.21 -16.64
N GLU A 231 -9.60 11.93 -16.37
CA GLU A 231 -9.80 11.27 -15.09
C GLU A 231 -8.49 10.77 -14.51
N VAL A 232 -8.42 10.76 -13.18
CA VAL A 232 -7.34 10.14 -12.43
C VAL A 232 -7.92 9.03 -11.56
N HIS A 233 -7.57 7.80 -11.88
CA HIS A 233 -8.01 6.62 -11.15
C HIS A 233 -7.06 6.31 -10.00
N VAL A 234 -7.56 6.37 -8.76
CA VAL A 234 -6.83 5.96 -7.56
C VAL A 234 -7.29 4.56 -7.17
N CYS A 235 -6.44 3.57 -7.43
CA CYS A 235 -6.73 2.15 -7.20
C CYS A 235 -6.12 1.72 -5.86
N LEU A 236 -6.96 1.38 -4.91
CA LEU A 236 -6.59 0.98 -3.55
C LEU A 236 -6.65 -0.54 -3.43
N GLY A 237 -5.48 -1.16 -3.31
CA GLY A 237 -5.26 -2.58 -3.11
C GLY A 237 -4.73 -2.89 -1.72
N GLY A 238 -4.41 -4.17 -1.49
CA GLY A 238 -3.94 -4.68 -0.23
C GLY A 238 -5.02 -4.78 0.85
N ARG A 239 -4.76 -5.58 1.86
CA ARG A 239 -5.81 -5.89 2.86
C ARG A 239 -6.30 -4.69 3.65
N ALA A 240 -5.41 -3.73 3.95
CA ALA A 240 -5.81 -2.55 4.68
C ALA A 240 -6.68 -1.58 3.86
N SER A 241 -6.77 -1.76 2.54
CA SER A 241 -7.69 -0.99 1.68
C SER A 241 -9.16 -1.18 2.07
N LEU A 242 -9.51 -2.27 2.76
CA LEU A 242 -10.86 -2.50 3.29
C LEU A 242 -11.33 -1.39 4.23
N LEU A 243 -10.43 -0.84 5.07
CA LEU A 243 -10.75 0.29 5.94
C LEU A 243 -11.14 1.53 5.11
N TYR A 244 -10.43 1.76 4.04
CA TYR A 244 -10.64 2.92 3.17
C TYR A 244 -11.86 2.74 2.25
N LYS A 245 -12.15 1.51 1.84
CA LYS A 245 -13.39 1.20 1.09
C LYS A 245 -14.61 1.66 1.89
N VAL A 246 -14.65 1.34 3.18
CA VAL A 246 -15.73 1.77 4.08
C VAL A 246 -15.73 3.29 4.29
N LEU A 247 -14.55 3.89 4.48
CA LEU A 247 -14.40 5.32 4.67
C LEU A 247 -14.95 6.12 3.47
N LEU A 248 -14.57 5.72 2.26
CA LEU A 248 -14.91 6.39 1.01
C LEU A 248 -16.34 6.14 0.51
N THR A 249 -17.17 5.38 1.26
CA THR A 249 -18.63 5.34 1.03
C THR A 249 -19.31 6.65 1.44
N ARG A 250 -18.65 7.50 2.19
CA ARG A 250 -19.19 8.80 2.62
C ARG A 250 -18.69 9.89 1.68
N ASP A 251 -19.61 10.55 1.01
CA ASP A 251 -19.30 11.62 0.05
C ASP A 251 -18.40 12.70 0.64
N GLN A 252 -18.65 13.10 1.90
CA GLN A 252 -17.85 14.12 2.57
C GLN A 252 -16.37 13.73 2.70
N ASP A 253 -16.08 12.47 3.04
CA ASP A 253 -14.69 11.97 3.16
C ASP A 253 -14.05 11.85 1.78
N LYS A 254 -14.80 11.35 0.79
CA LYS A 254 -14.36 11.22 -0.59
C LYS A 254 -14.02 12.59 -1.19
N ASP A 255 -14.91 13.56 -1.05
CA ASP A 255 -14.72 14.93 -1.56
C ASP A 255 -13.55 15.62 -0.86
N GLY A 256 -13.43 15.45 0.47
CA GLY A 256 -12.31 15.99 1.24
C GLY A 256 -10.97 15.43 0.78
N LEU A 257 -10.87 14.11 0.60
CA LEU A 257 -9.64 13.46 0.13
C LEU A 257 -9.30 13.84 -1.32
N SER A 258 -10.32 13.99 -2.18
CA SER A 258 -10.12 14.46 -3.56
C SER A 258 -9.58 15.89 -3.59
N LYS A 259 -10.11 16.79 -2.79
CA LYS A 259 -9.62 18.17 -2.65
C LYS A 259 -8.19 18.21 -2.12
N LEU A 260 -7.89 17.40 -1.10
CA LEU A 260 -6.55 17.30 -0.54
C LEU A 260 -5.54 16.85 -1.60
N PHE A 261 -5.85 15.81 -2.36
CA PHE A 261 -4.99 15.30 -3.42
C PHE A 261 -4.77 16.32 -4.54
N SER A 262 -5.85 16.99 -4.97
CA SER A 262 -5.79 18.08 -5.95
C SER A 262 -4.89 19.21 -5.49
N THR A 263 -5.07 19.69 -4.25
CA THR A 263 -4.24 20.75 -3.67
C THR A 263 -2.77 20.33 -3.54
N ALA A 264 -2.51 19.13 -3.09
CA ALA A 264 -1.16 18.58 -2.98
C ALA A 264 -0.45 18.47 -4.33
N SER A 265 -1.19 18.18 -5.40
CA SER A 265 -0.66 18.17 -6.78
C SER A 265 -0.53 19.55 -7.40
N ASN A 266 -0.78 20.63 -6.65
CA ASN A 266 -0.83 22.00 -7.14
C ASN A 266 -1.82 22.17 -8.31
N GLY A 267 -2.99 21.52 -8.22
CA GLY A 267 -4.04 21.56 -9.22
C GLY A 267 -3.74 20.79 -10.52
N LYS A 268 -2.69 19.94 -10.55
CA LYS A 268 -2.38 19.08 -11.70
C LYS A 268 -3.40 17.94 -11.85
N VAL A 269 -4.07 17.61 -10.77
CA VAL A 269 -5.20 16.68 -10.72
C VAL A 269 -6.43 17.47 -10.31
N ASP A 270 -7.50 17.42 -11.11
CA ASP A 270 -8.77 18.04 -10.75
C ASP A 270 -9.51 17.18 -9.74
N ALA A 271 -9.92 17.78 -8.62
CA ALA A 271 -10.64 17.10 -7.54
C ALA A 271 -11.93 16.40 -8.02
N ASN A 272 -12.62 16.99 -9.01
CA ASN A 272 -13.87 16.46 -9.53
C ASN A 272 -13.66 15.23 -10.45
N ASN A 273 -12.44 15.01 -10.91
CA ASN A 273 -12.09 13.96 -11.86
C ASN A 273 -11.34 12.79 -11.20
N ILE A 274 -11.34 12.72 -9.86
CA ILE A 274 -10.70 11.63 -9.13
C ILE A 274 -11.71 10.50 -8.91
N ILE A 275 -11.35 9.30 -9.36
CA ILE A 275 -12.15 8.09 -9.22
C ILE A 275 -11.40 7.11 -8.31
N PHE A 276 -11.99 6.79 -7.15
CA PHE A 276 -11.44 5.77 -6.26
C PHE A 276 -11.97 4.39 -6.65
N ASN A 277 -11.05 3.48 -6.92
CA ASN A 277 -11.32 2.08 -7.24
C ASN A 277 -10.76 1.18 -6.14
N PHE A 278 -11.45 0.10 -5.83
CA PHE A 278 -11.05 -0.85 -4.81
C PHE A 278 -10.92 -2.26 -5.39
N THR A 279 -10.00 -3.02 -4.83
CA THR A 279 -9.97 -4.45 -5.11
C THR A 279 -11.18 -5.15 -4.50
N ASP A 280 -11.71 -6.15 -5.19
CA ASP A 280 -12.74 -7.05 -4.65
C ASP A 280 -12.12 -8.17 -3.83
N ASP A 281 -10.85 -8.48 -4.07
CA ASP A 281 -10.10 -9.55 -3.42
C ASP A 281 -8.76 -9.03 -2.87
N PRO A 282 -8.79 -8.32 -1.71
CA PRO A 282 -7.63 -7.63 -1.15
C PRO A 282 -6.64 -8.60 -0.52
N LYS A 283 -5.93 -9.33 -1.11
CA LYS A 283 -4.80 -10.23 -0.80
C LYS A 283 -4.33 -10.96 -2.04
N HIS A 284 -5.21 -11.08 -3.02
CA HIS A 284 -4.94 -11.90 -4.17
C HIS A 284 -4.67 -11.06 -5.42
N GLU A 285 -4.85 -9.73 -5.37
CA GLU A 285 -4.62 -8.86 -6.52
C GLU A 285 -3.23 -8.98 -7.12
N VAL A 286 -2.19 -9.05 -6.28
CA VAL A 286 -0.81 -9.24 -6.76
C VAL A 286 -0.66 -10.62 -7.41
N ALA A 287 -1.20 -11.68 -6.78
CA ALA A 287 -1.15 -13.03 -7.32
C ALA A 287 -1.91 -13.16 -8.64
N HIS A 288 -3.10 -12.54 -8.74
CA HIS A 288 -3.88 -12.50 -9.98
C HIS A 288 -3.13 -11.70 -11.07
N GLY A 289 -2.57 -10.56 -10.73
CA GLY A 289 -1.81 -9.74 -11.67
C GLY A 289 -0.53 -10.42 -12.18
N LEU A 290 0.09 -11.30 -11.39
CA LEU A 290 1.20 -12.13 -11.85
C LEU A 290 0.81 -13.04 -13.03
N LEU A 291 -0.44 -13.48 -13.09
CA LEU A 291 -0.97 -14.34 -14.14
C LEU A 291 -1.41 -13.57 -15.40
N VAL A 292 -1.56 -12.25 -15.30
CA VAL A 292 -2.01 -11.40 -16.41
C VAL A 292 -0.84 -11.04 -17.31
N GLU A 293 -1.03 -11.14 -18.63
CA GLU A 293 -0.09 -10.62 -19.61
C GLU A 293 -0.04 -9.10 -19.57
N ALA A 294 1.13 -8.52 -19.72
CA ALA A 294 1.34 -7.09 -19.56
C ALA A 294 0.67 -6.21 -20.66
N LYS A 295 0.20 -6.78 -21.78
CA LYS A 295 -0.57 -6.12 -22.86
C LYS A 295 -0.14 -4.67 -23.17
N GLY A 296 1.17 -4.44 -23.30
CA GLY A 296 1.74 -3.13 -23.59
C GLY A 296 1.94 -2.23 -22.36
N MET A 297 1.63 -2.69 -21.14
CA MET A 297 2.13 -2.07 -19.93
C MET A 297 3.60 -2.42 -19.78
N SER A 298 4.43 -1.42 -19.65
CA SER A 298 5.87 -1.62 -19.48
C SER A 298 6.24 -1.38 -18.02
N ASP A 299 6.86 -2.40 -17.40
CA ASP A 299 7.63 -2.16 -16.19
C ASP A 299 8.79 -1.22 -16.55
N PHE A 300 9.14 -0.39 -15.63
CA PHE A 300 10.18 0.58 -15.88
C PHE A 300 11.52 -0.15 -15.95
N ASP A 301 12.34 0.27 -16.91
CA ASP A 301 13.74 -0.13 -16.95
C ASP A 301 14.40 0.31 -15.64
N LEU A 302 14.73 -0.66 -14.76
CA LEU A 302 15.38 -0.43 -13.47
C LEU A 302 16.68 0.41 -13.58
N SER A 303 17.24 0.55 -14.79
CA SER A 303 18.37 1.41 -15.09
C SER A 303 18.00 2.90 -15.13
N LYS A 304 16.71 3.22 -15.30
CA LYS A 304 16.21 4.60 -15.32
C LYS A 304 15.55 4.90 -13.98
N ARG A 305 16.19 5.77 -13.20
CA ARG A 305 15.86 6.18 -11.83
C ARG A 305 14.40 6.65 -11.66
N CYS A 306 13.49 5.75 -11.32
CA CYS A 306 12.10 6.07 -10.96
C CYS A 306 11.85 6.15 -9.46
N PHE A 307 12.89 6.13 -8.66
CA PHE A 307 12.83 5.98 -7.22
C PHE A 307 13.23 7.26 -6.49
N ASP A 308 12.98 8.42 -7.10
CA ASP A 308 13.33 9.67 -6.44
C ASP A 308 12.41 9.88 -5.24
N LEU A 309 12.94 9.57 -4.06
CA LEU A 309 12.39 10.05 -2.81
C LEU A 309 12.73 11.53 -2.71
N LEU A 310 11.71 12.36 -2.58
CA LEU A 310 11.90 13.77 -2.29
C LEU A 310 12.15 13.96 -0.79
N LEU A 311 12.95 14.95 -0.44
CA LEU A 311 13.18 15.34 0.96
C LEU A 311 11.88 15.68 1.69
N GLY A 312 10.91 16.23 0.98
CA GLY A 312 9.63 16.63 1.53
C GLY A 312 9.67 17.93 2.35
N GLU A 313 10.81 18.29 2.90
CA GLU A 313 11.02 19.53 3.66
C GLU A 313 12.36 20.17 3.29
N ASP A 314 12.48 21.49 3.47
CA ASP A 314 13.74 22.17 3.28
C ASP A 314 14.72 21.77 4.40
N VAL A 315 15.91 21.33 4.01
CA VAL A 315 16.92 20.85 4.96
C VAL A 315 18.23 21.63 4.82
N GLU A 316 18.98 21.71 5.88
CA GLU A 316 20.34 22.22 5.88
C GLU A 316 21.33 21.03 5.89
N VAL A 317 22.21 21.03 4.91
CA VAL A 317 23.35 20.09 4.79
C VAL A 317 24.62 20.90 4.77
N GLU A 318 25.44 20.77 5.80
CA GLU A 318 26.75 21.52 5.91
C GLU A 318 26.58 23.04 5.68
N ARG A 319 25.54 23.65 6.24
CA ARG A 319 25.17 25.07 6.11
C ARG A 319 24.62 25.49 4.74
N ASN A 320 24.38 24.53 3.85
CA ASN A 320 23.69 24.80 2.59
C ASN A 320 22.24 24.38 2.70
N VAL A 321 21.34 25.27 2.28
CA VAL A 321 19.91 24.96 2.22
C VAL A 321 19.63 24.11 0.98
N VAL A 322 19.02 22.96 1.18
CA VAL A 322 18.59 22.05 0.13
C VAL A 322 17.07 22.05 0.09
N ASP A 323 16.51 22.30 -1.09
CA ASP A 323 15.07 22.43 -1.34
C ASP A 323 14.34 21.09 -1.11
N SER A 324 13.12 21.19 -0.57
CA SER A 324 12.20 20.06 -0.31
C SER A 324 11.91 19.18 -1.54
N GLN A 325 12.06 19.71 -2.75
CA GLN A 325 11.87 18.99 -3.99
C GLN A 325 13.15 18.30 -4.50
N THR A 326 14.22 18.33 -3.71
CA THR A 326 15.46 17.63 -4.06
C THR A 326 15.31 16.14 -3.81
N SER A 327 15.78 15.32 -4.77
CA SER A 327 15.84 13.87 -4.58
C SER A 327 16.85 13.50 -3.50
N VAL A 328 16.43 12.63 -2.59
CA VAL A 328 17.30 12.07 -1.53
C VAL A 328 18.51 11.36 -2.13
N ASN A 329 18.36 10.78 -3.32
CA ASN A 329 19.46 10.10 -4.02
C ASN A 329 20.60 11.03 -4.46
N ASN A 330 20.35 12.34 -4.48
CA ASN A 330 21.35 13.35 -4.80
C ASN A 330 22.10 13.87 -3.56
N LEU A 331 21.77 13.35 -2.39
CA LEU A 331 22.39 13.74 -1.12
C LEU A 331 23.42 12.71 -0.68
N ASP A 332 24.49 13.21 -0.09
CA ASP A 332 25.41 12.37 0.64
C ASP A 332 24.80 12.02 2.01
N ILE A 333 24.30 10.78 2.13
CA ILE A 333 23.55 10.28 3.31
C ILE A 333 24.44 10.24 4.58
N GLU A 334 25.77 10.29 4.43
CA GLU A 334 26.69 10.33 5.57
C GLU A 334 26.71 11.69 6.28
N LYS A 335 26.12 12.72 5.66
CA LYS A 335 26.07 14.07 6.23
C LYS A 335 24.85 14.26 7.12
N GLN A 336 25.04 15.02 8.21
CA GLN A 336 23.93 15.38 9.08
C GLN A 336 22.93 16.28 8.35
N LEU A 337 21.68 15.83 8.30
CA LEU A 337 20.55 16.59 7.79
C LEU A 337 19.84 17.29 8.95
N ARG A 338 19.60 18.59 8.82
CA ARG A 338 18.81 19.37 9.77
C ARG A 338 17.60 19.95 9.05
N ILE A 339 16.40 19.56 9.48
CA ILE A 339 15.16 20.19 8.99
C ILE A 339 15.13 21.64 9.46
N ILE A 340 15.04 22.57 8.54
CA ILE A 340 15.03 24.02 8.84
C ILE A 340 13.61 24.50 9.08
N ASP A 341 12.66 24.07 8.23
CA ASP A 341 11.25 24.43 8.29
C ASP A 341 10.38 23.23 7.91
N LEU A 342 9.27 23.09 8.60
CA LEU A 342 8.24 22.07 8.33
C LEU A 342 7.19 22.63 7.36
N LYS A 343 7.65 23.13 6.21
CA LYS A 343 6.80 23.83 5.23
C LYS A 343 5.71 22.91 4.65
N ASN A 344 6.09 21.74 4.17
CA ASN A 344 5.12 20.80 3.59
C ASN A 344 4.23 20.18 4.66
N PHE A 345 4.76 19.96 5.87
CA PHE A 345 3.94 19.53 6.99
C PHE A 345 2.90 20.59 7.39
N LYS A 346 3.28 21.87 7.44
CA LYS A 346 2.34 22.97 7.67
C LYS A 346 1.28 23.03 6.57
N GLN A 347 1.69 22.93 5.31
CA GLN A 347 0.79 22.86 4.17
C GLN A 347 -0.17 21.67 4.27
N PHE A 348 0.35 20.48 4.61
CA PHE A 348 -0.49 19.31 4.84
C PHE A 348 -1.54 19.56 5.93
N HIS A 349 -1.15 20.14 7.05
CA HIS A 349 -2.07 20.44 8.15
C HIS A 349 -3.16 21.45 7.73
N GLU A 350 -2.81 22.50 7.00
CA GLU A 350 -3.77 23.47 6.48
C GLU A 350 -4.75 22.83 5.51
N VAL A 351 -4.23 22.07 4.53
CA VAL A 351 -5.07 21.38 3.53
C VAL A 351 -5.97 20.32 4.17
N LEU A 352 -5.47 19.59 5.17
CA LEU A 352 -6.23 18.60 5.92
C LEU A 352 -7.40 19.27 6.68
N LYS A 353 -7.14 20.41 7.32
CA LYS A 353 -8.16 21.20 8.00
C LYS A 353 -9.22 21.70 7.02
N ASP A 354 -8.80 22.27 5.90
CA ASP A 354 -9.71 22.89 4.93
C ASP A 354 -10.53 21.85 4.14
N SER A 355 -9.95 20.66 3.92
CA SER A 355 -10.56 19.61 3.12
C SER A 355 -11.42 18.62 3.92
N LEU A 356 -11.00 18.31 5.15
CA LEU A 356 -11.62 17.26 5.98
C LEU A 356 -12.07 17.77 7.36
N GLY A 357 -11.77 19.02 7.71
CA GLY A 357 -12.06 19.58 9.03
C GLY A 357 -11.22 18.96 10.15
N ILE A 358 -10.14 18.25 9.81
CA ILE A 358 -9.28 17.57 10.77
C ILE A 358 -8.19 18.52 11.22
N THR A 359 -8.11 18.73 12.53
CA THR A 359 -7.05 19.52 13.18
C THR A 359 -6.35 18.68 14.23
N PHE A 360 -5.04 18.85 14.36
CA PHE A 360 -4.26 18.27 15.45
C PHE A 360 -3.25 19.30 15.97
N GLU A 361 -2.99 19.25 17.26
CA GLU A 361 -1.97 20.06 17.88
C GLU A 361 -0.67 19.28 18.00
N LEU A 362 0.42 19.85 17.50
CA LEU A 362 1.74 19.33 17.76
C LEU A 362 2.12 19.67 19.21
N ASN A 363 1.97 18.72 20.11
CA ASN A 363 2.55 18.85 21.42
C ASN A 363 4.09 18.82 21.28
N ARG A 364 4.70 19.99 21.38
CA ARG A 364 6.14 20.15 21.56
C ARG A 364 6.52 19.61 22.95
N LYS A 365 6.57 18.30 23.11
CA LYS A 365 7.35 17.71 24.18
C LYS A 365 8.70 17.36 23.55
N SER A 366 9.64 18.22 23.92
CA SER A 366 11.09 18.10 23.66
C SER A 366 11.64 16.72 23.92
#